data_af8362e633bfb81c781542fdf089e6d4
#
_entry.id   af8362e633bfb81c781542fdf089e6d4
#
_cell.length_a   1.000
_cell.length_b   1.000
_cell.length_c   1.000
_cell.angle_alpha   90.00
_cell.angle_beta   90.00
_cell.angle_gamma   90.00
#
_symmetry.space_group_name_H-M   'P 1'
#
loop_
_entity.id
_entity.type
_entity.pdbx_description
1 polymer ?
#
loop_
_entity_poly.entity_id
_entity_poly.type
_entity_poly.pdbx_seq_one_letter_code
_entity_poly.pdbx_strand_id
1 'polypeptide(L)'
;MQNLTFCGVGAHRQNGVSEQIIKDFTLSSRNLVFHAQRHWPEYITTMFWPFALVEAADRMNNLHVDMHGQTPEMKISKNIGSSTRLSHFHTFGCPVYILDARLQSVGGGGPPKWHPRDRLGIYLGHSPSHAGSVALVMNPKTGLVSPQFHLVFNDCSYG
;
A
#
# COMPACT_ATOMS: atom_id res chain seq x y z
N MET A 1 -20.64 0.58 22.75
CA MET A 1 -21.07 -0.81 22.61
C MET A 1 -21.44 -1.03 21.16
N GLN A 2 -20.76 -1.92 20.42
CA GLN A 2 -21.14 -2.23 19.05
C GLN A 2 -22.23 -3.30 19.09
N ASN A 3 -23.36 -3.04 18.46
CA ASN A 3 -24.44 -4.04 18.33
C ASN A 3 -24.13 -4.91 17.10
N LEU A 4 -23.87 -6.17 17.33
CA LEU A 4 -23.77 -7.18 16.28
C LEU A 4 -25.18 -7.67 15.94
N THR A 5 -25.58 -7.47 14.69
CA THR A 5 -26.83 -8.02 14.15
C THR A 5 -26.49 -9.05 13.09
N PHE A 6 -27.20 -10.16 13.09
CA PHE A 6 -27.03 -11.22 12.09
C PHE A 6 -28.22 -11.18 11.11
N CYS A 7 -27.96 -11.41 9.84
CA CYS A 7 -29.02 -11.60 8.86
C CYS A 7 -29.72 -12.96 9.08
N GLY A 8 -31.00 -13.03 8.73
CA GLY A 8 -31.76 -14.29 8.78
C GLY A 8 -31.20 -15.35 7.81
N VAL A 9 -31.44 -16.62 8.11
CA VAL A 9 -31.05 -17.75 7.24
C VAL A 9 -31.67 -17.54 5.84
N GLY A 10 -30.85 -17.54 4.78
CA GLY A 10 -31.29 -17.32 3.40
C GLY A 10 -31.54 -15.87 2.99
N ALA A 11 -31.31 -14.90 3.86
CA ALA A 11 -31.57 -13.48 3.61
C ALA A 11 -30.38 -12.76 2.93
N HIS A 12 -29.92 -13.26 1.78
CA HIS A 12 -28.78 -12.70 1.01
C HIS A 12 -28.92 -11.20 0.72
N ARG A 13 -30.15 -10.70 0.53
CA ARG A 13 -30.41 -9.28 0.23
C ARG A 13 -30.02 -8.33 1.37
N GLN A 14 -29.95 -8.82 2.62
CA GLN A 14 -29.59 -8.01 3.78
C GLN A 14 -28.08 -7.72 3.84
N ASN A 15 -27.26 -8.50 3.13
CA ASN A 15 -25.81 -8.35 3.06
C ASN A 15 -25.32 -7.60 1.80
N GLY A 16 -26.22 -7.07 0.96
CA GLY A 16 -25.89 -6.47 -0.32
C GLY A 16 -24.84 -5.37 -0.25
N VAL A 17 -24.84 -4.57 0.82
CA VAL A 17 -23.82 -3.51 1.02
C VAL A 17 -22.44 -4.14 1.27
N SER A 18 -22.37 -5.16 2.12
CA SER A 18 -21.11 -5.86 2.42
C SER A 18 -20.57 -6.60 1.21
N GLU A 19 -21.45 -7.23 0.43
CA GLU A 19 -21.10 -7.93 -0.82
C GLU A 19 -20.56 -6.94 -1.86
N GLN A 20 -21.18 -5.77 -2.00
CA GLN A 20 -20.70 -4.72 -2.89
C GLN A 20 -19.32 -4.23 -2.48
N ILE A 21 -19.09 -3.96 -1.19
CA ILE A 21 -17.80 -3.53 -0.68
C ILE A 21 -16.72 -4.58 -0.96
N ILE A 22 -16.99 -5.86 -0.71
CA ILE A 22 -16.06 -6.97 -1.00
C ILE A 22 -15.72 -7.00 -2.50
N LYS A 23 -16.73 -6.82 -3.36
CA LYS A 23 -16.53 -6.77 -4.81
C LYS A 23 -15.64 -5.59 -5.22
N ASP A 24 -15.87 -4.41 -4.65
CA ASP A 24 -15.10 -3.20 -4.96
C ASP A 24 -13.65 -3.33 -4.50
N PHE A 25 -13.41 -3.89 -3.31
CA PHE A 25 -12.05 -4.21 -2.83
C PHE A 25 -11.35 -5.21 -3.75
N THR A 26 -12.04 -6.27 -4.12
CA THR A 26 -11.50 -7.32 -4.99
C THR A 26 -11.13 -6.75 -6.37
N LEU A 27 -12.00 -5.93 -6.93
CA LEU A 27 -11.76 -5.30 -8.23
C LEU A 27 -10.59 -4.31 -8.16
N SER A 28 -10.55 -3.48 -7.12
CA SER A 28 -9.47 -2.51 -6.91
C SER A 28 -8.12 -3.22 -6.74
N SER A 29 -8.03 -4.22 -5.87
CA SER A 29 -6.80 -4.97 -5.65
C SER A 29 -6.33 -5.72 -6.91
N ARG A 30 -7.27 -6.30 -7.67
CA ARG A 30 -6.96 -6.92 -8.97
C ARG A 30 -6.34 -5.92 -9.96
N ASN A 31 -6.91 -4.72 -10.06
CA ASN A 31 -6.39 -3.68 -10.93
C ASN A 31 -4.98 -3.24 -10.51
N LEU A 32 -4.71 -3.10 -9.21
CA LEU A 32 -3.38 -2.77 -8.69
C LEU A 32 -2.35 -3.84 -9.08
N VAL A 33 -2.68 -5.14 -8.91
CA VAL A 33 -1.77 -6.24 -9.28
C VAL A 33 -1.50 -6.24 -10.78
N PHE A 34 -2.53 -6.14 -11.62
CA PHE A 34 -2.36 -6.16 -13.07
C PHE A 34 -1.60 -4.94 -13.59
N HIS A 35 -1.84 -3.78 -13.01
CA HIS A 35 -1.07 -2.59 -13.32
C HIS A 35 0.42 -2.79 -13.00
N ALA A 36 0.75 -3.26 -11.79
CA ALA A 36 2.11 -3.55 -11.38
C ALA A 36 2.76 -4.67 -12.23
N GLN A 37 2.01 -5.73 -12.56
CA GLN A 37 2.47 -6.83 -13.41
C GLN A 37 2.80 -6.37 -14.83
N ARG A 38 2.09 -5.38 -15.36
CA ARG A 38 2.38 -4.82 -16.68
C ARG A 38 3.77 -4.19 -16.75
N HIS A 39 4.25 -3.60 -15.66
CA HIS A 39 5.57 -2.98 -15.56
C HIS A 39 6.66 -3.97 -15.11
N TRP A 40 6.27 -4.97 -14.32
CA TRP A 40 7.16 -5.96 -13.74
C TRP A 40 6.71 -7.40 -14.02
N PRO A 41 6.60 -7.82 -15.30
CA PRO A 41 6.02 -9.13 -15.66
C PRO A 41 6.80 -10.31 -15.07
N GLU A 42 8.11 -10.14 -14.85
CA GLU A 42 8.98 -11.21 -14.32
C GLU A 42 8.96 -11.28 -12.78
N TYR A 43 8.58 -10.19 -12.11
CA TYR A 43 8.68 -10.07 -10.65
C TYR A 43 7.34 -10.06 -9.94
N ILE A 44 6.33 -9.43 -10.52
CA ILE A 44 4.99 -9.32 -9.93
C ILE A 44 4.06 -10.34 -10.56
N THR A 45 3.51 -11.21 -9.72
CA THR A 45 2.53 -12.22 -10.10
C THR A 45 1.23 -12.00 -9.32
N THR A 46 0.19 -12.76 -9.66
CA THR A 46 -1.08 -12.73 -8.91
C THR A 46 -0.92 -13.09 -7.44
N MET A 47 0.17 -13.74 -7.03
CA MET A 47 0.47 -14.06 -5.62
C MET A 47 0.63 -12.82 -4.73
N PHE A 48 0.85 -11.63 -5.32
CA PHE A 48 0.93 -10.37 -4.58
C PHE A 48 -0.44 -9.75 -4.23
N TRP A 49 -1.54 -10.46 -4.54
CA TRP A 49 -2.90 -9.99 -4.22
C TRP A 49 -3.12 -9.60 -2.75
N PRO A 50 -2.51 -10.26 -1.72
CA PRO A 50 -2.74 -9.84 -0.33
C PRO A 50 -2.22 -8.43 -0.04
N PHE A 51 -1.07 -8.06 -0.60
CA PHE A 51 -0.52 -6.70 -0.47
C PHE A 51 -1.41 -5.68 -1.17
N ALA A 52 -1.86 -6.00 -2.38
CA ALA A 52 -2.76 -5.14 -3.14
C ALA A 52 -4.13 -4.98 -2.46
N LEU A 53 -4.61 -5.98 -1.74
CA LEU A 53 -5.85 -5.90 -0.97
C LEU A 53 -5.72 -4.93 0.20
N VAL A 54 -4.60 -5.00 0.94
CA VAL A 54 -4.31 -4.05 2.04
C VAL A 54 -4.19 -2.64 1.51
N GLU A 55 -3.47 -2.43 0.41
CA GLU A 55 -3.33 -1.11 -0.23
C GLU A 55 -4.67 -0.58 -0.76
N ALA A 56 -5.50 -1.43 -1.36
CA ALA A 56 -6.84 -1.05 -1.80
C ALA A 56 -7.73 -0.63 -0.62
N ALA A 57 -7.66 -1.36 0.50
CA ALA A 57 -8.38 -1.02 1.72
C ALA A 57 -7.93 0.32 2.31
N ASP A 58 -6.62 0.55 2.36
CA ASP A 58 -6.05 1.81 2.86
C ASP A 58 -6.48 3.00 2.00
N ARG A 59 -6.46 2.86 0.68
CA ARG A 59 -6.95 3.87 -0.27
C ARG A 59 -8.44 4.15 -0.09
N MET A 60 -9.27 3.13 0.01
CA MET A 60 -10.71 3.30 0.20
C MET A 60 -11.04 3.99 1.51
N ASN A 61 -10.31 3.70 2.59
CA ASN A 61 -10.51 4.31 3.89
C ASN A 61 -10.04 5.76 3.96
N ASN A 62 -9.01 6.13 3.20
CA ASN A 62 -8.35 7.42 3.32
C ASN A 62 -8.57 8.38 2.15
N LEU A 63 -8.91 7.88 0.96
CA LEU A 63 -9.05 8.72 -0.24
C LEU A 63 -10.50 8.94 -0.67
N HIS A 64 -11.40 8.01 -0.36
CA HIS A 64 -12.81 8.15 -0.72
C HIS A 64 -13.50 9.10 0.26
N VAL A 65 -13.98 10.20 -0.26
CA VAL A 65 -14.74 11.19 0.51
C VAL A 65 -16.23 11.10 0.20
N ASP A 66 -17.06 11.27 1.22
CA ASP A 66 -18.50 11.38 1.06
C ASP A 66 -18.94 12.78 0.60
N MET A 67 -20.26 13.01 0.52
CA MET A 67 -20.84 14.31 0.16
C MET A 67 -20.47 15.44 1.14
N HIS A 68 -19.97 15.11 2.32
CA HIS A 68 -19.53 16.06 3.35
C HIS A 68 -18.01 16.24 3.37
N GLY A 69 -17.28 15.65 2.42
CA GLY A 69 -15.81 15.70 2.35
C GLY A 69 -15.11 14.87 3.41
N GLN A 70 -15.79 13.89 4.02
CA GLN A 70 -15.23 13.05 5.09
C GLN A 70 -14.88 11.66 4.54
N THR A 71 -13.69 11.19 4.91
CA THR A 71 -13.28 9.82 4.64
C THR A 71 -13.81 8.85 5.72
N PRO A 72 -13.92 7.53 5.43
CA PRO A 72 -14.24 6.53 6.46
C PRO A 72 -13.32 6.61 7.68
N GLU A 73 -12.03 6.81 7.48
CA GLU A 73 -11.05 6.97 8.57
C GLU A 73 -11.34 8.19 9.44
N MET A 74 -11.66 9.35 8.85
CA MET A 74 -12.03 10.54 9.60
C MET A 74 -13.28 10.31 10.46
N LYS A 75 -14.26 9.57 9.98
CA LYS A 75 -15.49 9.26 10.72
C LYS A 75 -15.23 8.35 11.91
N ILE A 76 -14.33 7.37 11.77
CA ILE A 76 -14.00 6.42 12.83
C ILE A 76 -13.10 7.08 13.89
N SER A 77 -12.08 7.79 13.45
CA SER A 77 -11.11 8.44 14.36
C SER A 77 -11.66 9.66 15.06
N LYS A 78 -12.83 10.18 14.64
CA LYS A 78 -13.40 11.47 15.08
C LYS A 78 -12.45 12.65 14.92
N ASN A 79 -11.40 12.50 14.17
CA ASN A 79 -10.38 13.49 13.89
C ASN A 79 -10.69 14.19 12.56
N ILE A 80 -11.59 15.17 12.60
CA ILE A 80 -11.99 15.97 11.42
C ILE A 80 -10.81 16.76 10.83
N GLY A 81 -9.70 16.87 11.53
CA GLY A 81 -8.49 17.57 11.09
C GLY A 81 -7.33 16.68 10.63
N SER A 82 -7.42 15.35 10.75
CA SER A 82 -6.39 14.42 10.28
C SER A 82 -6.60 14.14 8.80
N SER A 83 -6.29 15.10 7.96
CA SER A 83 -6.13 14.86 6.53
C SER A 83 -4.95 13.91 6.35
N THR A 84 -5.23 12.69 5.96
CA THR A 84 -4.18 11.79 5.45
C THR A 84 -3.48 12.52 4.31
N ARG A 85 -2.18 12.75 4.45
CA ARG A 85 -1.44 13.49 3.44
C ARG A 85 -1.44 12.66 2.16
N LEU A 86 -2.00 13.19 1.09
CA LEU A 86 -1.99 12.56 -0.24
C LEU A 86 -0.57 12.18 -0.69
N SER A 87 0.44 12.91 -0.21
CA SER A 87 1.86 12.61 -0.45
C SER A 87 2.34 11.26 0.11
N HIS A 88 1.54 10.58 0.92
CA HIS A 88 1.87 9.23 1.42
C HIS A 88 1.40 8.12 0.46
N PHE A 89 0.52 8.43 -0.49
CA PHE A 89 0.04 7.42 -1.44
C PHE A 89 0.89 7.43 -2.71
N HIS A 90 1.58 6.33 -2.91
CA HIS A 90 2.41 6.07 -4.10
C HIS A 90 1.75 5.01 -4.97
N THR A 91 2.11 4.97 -6.23
CA THR A 91 1.58 3.97 -7.16
C THR A 91 2.03 2.56 -6.74
N PHE A 92 1.08 1.64 -6.51
CA PHE A 92 1.40 0.24 -6.22
C PHE A 92 2.23 -0.36 -7.34
N GLY A 93 3.36 -0.94 -7.00
CA GLY A 93 4.32 -1.44 -7.96
C GLY A 93 5.35 -0.41 -8.43
N CYS A 94 5.29 0.87 -8.03
CA CYS A 94 6.29 1.85 -8.47
C CYS A 94 7.71 1.47 -8.01
N PRO A 95 8.73 1.80 -8.80
CA PRO A 95 10.12 1.63 -8.38
C PRO A 95 10.44 2.54 -7.21
N VAL A 96 11.14 1.98 -6.24
CA VAL A 96 11.67 2.72 -5.08
C VAL A 96 13.16 2.50 -4.94
N TYR A 97 13.87 3.55 -4.57
CA TYR A 97 15.30 3.49 -4.29
C TYR A 97 15.49 3.50 -2.78
N ILE A 98 16.11 2.42 -2.26
CA ILE A 98 16.35 2.18 -0.84
C ILE A 98 17.80 2.53 -0.57
N LEU A 99 18.06 3.45 0.36
CA LEU A 99 19.42 3.78 0.77
C LEU A 99 20.17 2.55 1.29
N ASP A 100 21.42 2.37 0.88
CA ASP A 100 22.28 1.26 1.34
C ASP A 100 22.40 1.28 2.89
N ALA A 101 22.21 0.13 3.52
CA ALA A 101 22.23 -0.02 4.97
C ALA A 101 23.56 0.45 5.59
N ARG A 102 24.67 0.35 4.87
CA ARG A 102 25.99 0.85 5.30
C ARG A 102 26.04 2.37 5.44
N LEU A 103 25.18 3.08 4.71
CA LEU A 103 25.04 4.55 4.80
C LEU A 103 24.06 4.97 5.90
N GLN A 104 23.24 4.04 6.38
CA GLN A 104 22.27 4.28 7.46
C GLN A 104 22.90 4.12 8.86
N SER A 105 24.02 3.41 8.96
CA SER A 105 24.71 3.16 10.22
C SER A 105 25.70 4.29 10.54
N VAL A 106 25.64 4.80 11.78
CA VAL A 106 26.60 5.77 12.29
C VAL A 106 27.97 5.09 12.43
N GLY A 107 28.98 5.57 11.68
CA GLY A 107 30.34 5.00 11.72
C GLY A 107 30.62 3.87 10.72
N GLY A 108 29.63 3.48 9.91
CA GLY A 108 29.84 2.55 8.80
C GLY A 108 30.65 3.20 7.69
N GLY A 109 31.74 2.59 7.26
CA GLY A 109 32.45 2.99 6.06
C GLY A 109 31.53 2.88 4.86
N GLY A 110 31.17 4.01 4.25
CA GLY A 110 30.30 4.03 3.07
C GLY A 110 30.90 3.22 1.91
N PRO A 111 30.09 2.84 0.91
CA PRO A 111 30.59 2.20 -0.30
C PRO A 111 31.60 3.12 -1.00
N PRO A 112 32.51 2.57 -1.81
CA PRO A 112 33.47 3.37 -2.60
C PRO A 112 32.73 4.49 -3.39
N LYS A 113 33.42 5.61 -3.58
CA LYS A 113 32.84 6.86 -4.12
C LYS A 113 31.95 6.69 -5.38
N TRP A 114 32.27 5.72 -6.22
CA TRP A 114 31.61 5.46 -7.49
C TRP A 114 30.67 4.24 -7.48
N HIS A 115 30.47 3.60 -6.32
CA HIS A 115 29.48 2.52 -6.19
C HIS A 115 28.07 3.09 -6.00
N PRO A 116 27.02 2.37 -6.47
CA PRO A 116 25.64 2.71 -6.17
C PRO A 116 25.42 2.81 -4.66
N ARG A 117 24.71 3.85 -4.24
CA ARG A 117 24.38 4.11 -2.82
C ARG A 117 23.00 3.66 -2.44
N ASP A 118 22.27 3.18 -3.42
CA ASP A 118 20.90 2.72 -3.31
C ASP A 118 20.73 1.35 -3.97
N ARG A 119 19.64 0.72 -3.65
CA ARG A 119 19.17 -0.49 -4.31
C ARG A 119 17.73 -0.31 -4.77
N LEU A 120 17.44 -0.82 -5.95
CA LEU A 120 16.08 -0.83 -6.49
C LEU A 120 15.20 -1.81 -5.71
N GLY A 121 13.99 -1.37 -5.40
CA GLY A 121 12.90 -2.17 -4.86
C GLY A 121 11.59 -1.85 -5.58
N ILE A 122 10.56 -2.65 -5.32
CA ILE A 122 9.21 -2.47 -5.85
C ILE A 122 8.27 -2.23 -4.67
N TYR A 123 7.55 -1.11 -4.68
CA TYR A 123 6.63 -0.72 -3.63
C TYR A 123 5.35 -1.58 -3.63
N LEU A 124 4.98 -2.11 -2.47
CA LEU A 124 3.80 -2.97 -2.29
C LEU A 124 2.80 -2.43 -1.24
N GLY A 125 2.88 -1.15 -0.92
CA GLY A 125 2.00 -0.53 0.08
C GLY A 125 2.72 -0.17 1.37
N HIS A 126 1.99 0.40 2.33
CA HIS A 126 2.51 0.74 3.64
C HIS A 126 2.46 -0.48 4.58
N SER A 127 3.38 -0.50 5.54
CA SER A 127 3.40 -1.56 6.53
C SER A 127 2.33 -1.32 7.61
N PRO A 128 1.38 -2.25 7.83
CA PRO A 128 0.32 -2.05 8.82
C PRO A 128 0.83 -2.15 10.28
N SER A 129 2.02 -2.69 10.48
CA SER A 129 2.60 -2.93 11.81
C SER A 129 3.72 -1.95 12.21
N HIS A 130 4.02 -0.97 11.35
CA HIS A 130 5.08 0.02 11.58
C HIS A 130 4.53 1.45 11.47
N ALA A 131 5.39 2.44 11.69
CA ALA A 131 5.03 3.84 11.47
C ALA A 131 4.60 4.08 10.01
N GLY A 132 3.69 5.05 9.77
CA GLY A 132 3.11 5.33 8.45
C GLY A 132 4.11 5.72 7.35
N SER A 133 5.37 6.01 7.73
CA SER A 133 6.48 6.25 6.78
C SER A 133 7.19 4.99 6.31
N VAL A 134 6.85 3.82 6.87
CA VAL A 134 7.50 2.54 6.54
C VAL A 134 6.72 1.83 5.46
N ALA A 135 7.36 1.64 4.31
CA ALA A 135 6.78 0.93 3.19
C ALA A 135 7.19 -0.54 3.14
N LEU A 136 6.30 -1.39 2.64
CA LEU A 136 6.62 -2.75 2.25
C LEU A 136 7.23 -2.74 0.85
N VAL A 137 8.45 -3.24 0.74
CA VAL A 137 9.19 -3.22 -0.51
C VAL A 137 9.69 -4.62 -0.85
N MET A 138 9.42 -5.05 -2.07
CA MET A 138 9.96 -6.27 -2.62
C MET A 138 11.34 -6.01 -3.26
N ASN A 139 12.29 -6.86 -2.95
CA ASN A 139 13.58 -6.89 -3.64
C ASN A 139 13.47 -7.74 -4.90
N PRO A 140 13.61 -7.18 -6.12
CA PRO A 140 13.45 -7.94 -7.37
C PRO A 140 14.50 -9.04 -7.55
N LYS A 141 15.68 -8.92 -6.90
CA LYS A 141 16.73 -9.95 -7.00
C LYS A 141 16.45 -11.20 -6.17
N THR A 142 15.73 -11.05 -5.04
CA THR A 142 15.50 -12.15 -4.09
C THR A 142 14.04 -12.55 -3.99
N GLY A 143 13.11 -11.73 -4.48
CA GLY A 143 11.67 -11.91 -4.31
C GLY A 143 11.15 -11.66 -2.88
N LEU A 144 12.03 -11.31 -1.94
CA LEU A 144 11.66 -11.10 -0.55
C LEU A 144 11.02 -9.72 -0.34
N VAL A 145 9.95 -9.69 0.44
CA VAL A 145 9.27 -8.47 0.87
C VAL A 145 9.72 -8.12 2.29
N SER A 146 10.07 -6.87 2.51
CA SER A 146 10.50 -6.38 3.82
C SER A 146 10.07 -4.93 4.05
N PRO A 147 9.81 -4.53 5.32
CA PRO A 147 9.57 -3.14 5.65
C PRO A 147 10.85 -2.33 5.47
N GLN A 148 10.74 -1.17 4.82
CA GLN A 148 11.86 -0.28 4.52
C GLN A 148 11.50 1.16 4.86
N PHE A 149 12.50 1.92 5.27
CA PHE A 149 12.47 3.36 5.49
C PHE A 149 13.65 4.00 4.74
N HIS A 150 13.73 5.32 4.65
CA HIS A 150 14.68 6.03 3.79
C HIS A 150 14.55 5.65 2.31
N LEU A 151 13.33 5.89 1.80
CA LEU A 151 12.94 5.57 0.44
C LEU A 151 12.84 6.85 -0.40
N VAL A 152 13.19 6.72 -1.68
CA VAL A 152 12.86 7.69 -2.72
C VAL A 152 11.97 6.98 -3.74
N PHE A 153 10.75 7.49 -3.90
CA PHE A 153 9.77 6.93 -4.83
C PHE A 153 9.94 7.54 -6.22
N ASN A 154 9.74 6.74 -7.24
CA ASN A 154 9.72 7.19 -8.62
C ASN A 154 8.36 6.92 -9.25
N ASP A 155 7.36 7.73 -8.90
CA ASP A 155 6.00 7.63 -9.43
C ASP A 155 5.91 8.05 -10.91
N CYS A 156 6.86 8.85 -11.40
CA CYS A 156 6.87 9.38 -12.79
C CYS A 156 7.16 8.31 -13.84
N SER A 157 7.72 7.18 -13.48
CA SER A 157 8.02 6.08 -14.43
C SER A 157 6.78 5.30 -14.90
N TYR A 158 5.59 5.68 -14.42
CA TYR A 158 4.33 4.99 -14.61
C TYR A 158 3.28 5.78 -15.42
N GLY A 159 3.69 6.87 -16.03
CA GLY A 159 2.85 7.66 -16.94
C GLY A 159 2.91 7.17 -18.39
#